data_9d579da7edeebb45d6a7dab5d7518321
#
_entry.id   9d579da7edeebb45d6a7dab5d7518321
#
_cell.length_a   1.000
_cell.length_b   1.000
_cell.length_c   1.000
_cell.angle_alpha   90.00
_cell.angle_beta   90.00
_cell.angle_gamma   90.00
#
_symmetry.space_group_name_H-M   'P 1'
#
loop_
_entity.id
_entity.type
_entity.pdbx_description
1 polymer ?
#
loop_
_entity_poly.entity_id
_entity_poly.type
_entity_poly.pdbx_seq_one_letter_code
_entity_poly.pdbx_strand_id
1 'polypeptide(L)'
;TDLFLVVERFIEGDRNARMKLDAAPFTLGKIRKRVIKHTIWLAIAIATGGAWIFYFADAPTLLVELVTGQAAFIAYATIAVLTATTYVFGGLMREQVCNYMCPWPRIQAAMVDEDSLVVTYNDWRGEPRTHGRKKAAATGEPMGDCVDCDACVAVCPMGIDIREGQQMECITCALCIDACDDIMGRLGREKGLISYSTLSDYNTNMAFVTEPGSNTINPDRIRDGDGF
;
A
#
# COMPACT_ATOMS: atom_id res chain seq x y z
N THR A 1 1.84 9.30 10.97
CA THR A 1 1.27 8.66 9.75
C THR A 1 0.05 7.84 10.08
N ASP A 2 0.11 6.91 11.04
CA ASP A 2 -1.00 6.00 11.34
C ASP A 2 -2.27 6.73 11.79
N LEU A 3 -2.12 7.78 12.59
CA LEU A 3 -3.26 8.60 13.03
C LEU A 3 -3.99 9.25 11.83
N PHE A 4 -3.25 9.73 10.84
CA PHE A 4 -3.81 10.28 9.60
C PHE A 4 -4.57 9.21 8.80
N LEU A 5 -4.05 7.98 8.77
CA LEU A 5 -4.72 6.82 8.14
C LEU A 5 -6.02 6.45 8.83
N VAL A 6 -6.03 6.44 10.16
CA VAL A 6 -7.24 6.13 10.95
C VAL A 6 -8.34 7.16 10.66
N VAL A 7 -7.99 8.45 10.65
CA VAL A 7 -8.93 9.53 10.31
C VAL A 7 -9.46 9.37 8.88
N GLU A 8 -8.57 9.05 7.94
CA GLU A 8 -8.94 8.85 6.54
C GLU A 8 -9.90 7.67 6.36
N ARG A 9 -9.62 6.53 6.99
CA ARG A 9 -10.52 5.36 6.98
C ARG A 9 -11.88 5.67 7.61
N PHE A 10 -11.90 6.44 8.69
CA PHE A 10 -13.13 6.78 9.38
C PHE A 10 -14.04 7.70 8.56
N ILE A 11 -13.48 8.66 7.80
CA ILE A 11 -14.25 9.66 7.05
C ILE A 11 -14.59 9.20 5.63
N GLU A 12 -13.62 8.63 4.93
CA GLU A 12 -13.73 8.27 3.52
C GLU A 12 -14.00 6.77 3.31
N GLY A 13 -13.74 5.95 4.34
CA GLY A 13 -13.86 4.50 4.29
C GLY A 13 -12.58 3.81 3.81
N ASP A 14 -12.70 2.52 3.51
CA ASP A 14 -11.60 1.71 3.01
C ASP A 14 -11.10 2.19 1.64
N ARG A 15 -9.90 1.73 1.25
CA ARG A 15 -9.23 2.14 0.01
C ARG A 15 -10.15 2.02 -1.23
N ASN A 16 -10.91 0.94 -1.34
CA ASN A 16 -11.87 0.76 -2.45
C ASN A 16 -12.98 1.82 -2.44
N ALA A 17 -13.44 2.23 -1.27
CA ALA A 17 -14.42 3.31 -1.14
C ALA A 17 -13.81 4.67 -1.50
N ARG A 18 -12.54 4.90 -1.14
CA ARG A 18 -11.78 6.11 -1.51
C ARG A 18 -11.55 6.21 -3.01
N MET A 19 -11.13 5.13 -3.66
CA MET A 19 -10.95 5.09 -5.11
C MET A 19 -12.26 5.42 -5.84
N LYS A 20 -13.39 4.86 -5.39
CA LYS A 20 -14.72 5.20 -5.93
C LYS A 20 -15.10 6.66 -5.66
N LEU A 21 -14.77 7.18 -4.47
CA LEU A 21 -15.01 8.57 -4.12
C LEU A 21 -14.17 9.52 -4.98
N ASP A 22 -12.93 9.16 -5.28
CA ASP A 22 -12.04 9.97 -6.12
C ASP A 22 -12.49 9.99 -7.58
N ALA A 23 -12.96 8.86 -8.11
CA ALA A 23 -13.54 8.76 -9.45
C ALA A 23 -14.91 9.45 -9.59
N ALA A 24 -15.63 9.66 -8.48
CA ALA A 24 -16.95 10.29 -8.51
C ALA A 24 -16.88 11.79 -8.87
N PRO A 25 -17.91 12.34 -9.55
CA PRO A 25 -17.98 13.77 -9.84
C PRO A 25 -18.01 14.63 -8.57
N PHE A 26 -17.67 15.91 -8.70
CA PHE A 26 -17.67 16.86 -7.60
C PHE A 26 -19.07 17.05 -7.04
N THR A 27 -19.36 16.42 -5.91
CA THR A 27 -20.62 16.53 -5.17
C THR A 27 -20.39 17.21 -3.83
N LEU A 28 -21.38 17.93 -3.33
CA LEU A 28 -21.32 18.60 -2.03
C LEU A 28 -20.91 17.65 -0.88
N GLY A 29 -21.37 16.41 -0.93
CA GLY A 29 -20.96 15.35 0.01
C GLY A 29 -19.47 15.01 -0.05
N LYS A 30 -18.88 14.98 -1.25
CA LYS A 30 -17.44 14.76 -1.47
C LYS A 30 -16.62 15.93 -0.87
N ILE A 31 -17.04 17.16 -1.14
CA ILE A 31 -16.38 18.36 -0.63
C ILE A 31 -16.43 18.37 0.91
N ARG A 32 -17.60 18.11 1.52
CA ARG A 32 -17.74 18.05 2.97
C ARG A 32 -16.81 17.03 3.62
N LYS A 33 -16.73 15.81 3.07
CA LYS A 33 -15.84 14.77 3.58
C LYS A 33 -14.37 15.22 3.50
N ARG A 34 -13.94 15.80 2.37
CA ARG A 34 -12.58 16.31 2.20
C ARG A 34 -12.26 17.44 3.17
N VAL A 35 -13.15 18.40 3.32
CA VAL A 35 -12.95 19.51 4.26
C VAL A 35 -12.81 18.97 5.69
N ILE A 36 -13.69 18.10 6.14
CA ILE A 36 -13.62 17.50 7.49
C ILE A 36 -12.28 16.75 7.66
N LYS A 37 -11.87 15.95 6.69
CA LYS A 37 -10.58 15.23 6.73
C LYS A 37 -9.42 16.19 6.92
N HIS A 38 -9.30 17.20 6.06
CA HIS A 38 -8.20 18.15 6.11
C HIS A 38 -8.21 19.01 7.38
N THR A 39 -9.38 19.37 7.91
CA THR A 39 -9.49 20.10 9.17
C THR A 39 -8.97 19.26 10.33
N ILE A 40 -9.34 17.99 10.41
CA ILE A 40 -8.85 17.09 11.47
C ILE A 40 -7.35 16.84 11.30
N TRP A 41 -6.87 16.63 10.07
CA TRP A 41 -5.44 16.48 9.80
C TRP A 41 -4.63 17.71 10.22
N LEU A 42 -5.16 18.90 9.95
CA LEU A 42 -4.51 20.16 10.35
C LEU A 42 -4.50 20.31 11.87
N ALA A 43 -5.60 19.96 12.56
CA ALA A 43 -5.66 19.99 14.02
C ALA A 43 -4.64 19.02 14.65
N ILE A 44 -4.49 17.81 14.11
CA ILE A 44 -3.48 16.83 14.53
C ILE A 44 -2.07 17.36 14.27
N ALA A 45 -1.82 17.97 13.12
CA ALA A 45 -0.52 18.53 12.77
C ALA A 45 -0.14 19.70 13.69
N ILE A 46 -1.08 20.57 14.04
CA ILE A 46 -0.87 21.65 15.02
C ILE A 46 -0.59 21.06 16.41
N ALA A 47 -1.35 20.07 16.84
CA ALA A 47 -1.16 19.43 18.15
C ALA A 47 0.22 18.75 18.24
N THR A 48 0.62 18.00 17.21
CA THR A 48 1.91 17.29 17.19
C THR A 48 3.09 18.22 16.95
N GLY A 49 3.00 19.14 15.99
CA GLY A 49 4.02 20.14 15.70
C GLY A 49 4.17 21.17 16.83
N GLY A 50 3.03 21.58 17.41
CA GLY A 50 3.04 22.49 18.56
C GLY A 50 3.59 21.87 19.83
N ALA A 51 3.38 20.58 20.06
CA ALA A 51 3.89 19.88 21.24
C ALA A 51 5.43 19.88 21.33
N TRP A 52 6.13 19.91 20.18
CA TRP A 52 7.58 19.95 20.16
C TRP A 52 8.16 21.20 20.80
N ILE A 53 7.50 22.35 20.68
CA ILE A 53 8.02 23.60 21.23
C ILE A 53 7.99 23.61 22.77
N PHE A 54 7.04 22.89 23.38
CA PHE A 54 6.94 22.76 24.83
C PHE A 54 8.10 21.96 25.46
N TYR A 55 8.88 21.24 24.63
CA TYR A 55 10.10 20.58 25.11
C TYR A 55 11.25 21.58 25.38
N PHE A 56 11.25 22.71 24.66
CA PHE A 56 12.31 23.73 24.73
C PHE A 56 11.92 24.97 25.55
N ALA A 57 10.67 25.12 25.93
CA ALA A 57 10.15 26.26 26.66
C ALA A 57 9.18 25.81 27.75
N ASP A 58 8.99 26.66 28.77
CA ASP A 58 8.04 26.39 29.84
C ASP A 58 6.60 26.32 29.28
N ALA A 59 6.01 25.12 29.35
CA ALA A 59 4.76 24.83 28.69
C ALA A 59 3.58 25.69 29.17
N PRO A 60 3.34 25.88 30.49
CA PRO A 60 2.19 26.67 30.94
C PRO A 60 2.30 28.15 30.55
N THR A 61 3.49 28.73 30.68
CA THR A 61 3.73 30.14 30.32
C THR A 61 3.59 30.36 28.82
N LEU A 62 4.24 29.50 28.02
CA LEU A 62 4.20 29.58 26.57
C LEU A 62 2.79 29.37 26.02
N LEU A 63 2.00 28.49 26.61
CA LEU A 63 0.60 28.26 26.20
C LEU A 63 -0.24 29.53 26.35
N VAL A 64 -0.11 30.22 27.50
CA VAL A 64 -0.81 31.48 27.74
C VAL A 64 -0.34 32.55 26.77
N GLU A 65 0.96 32.68 26.54
CA GLU A 65 1.53 33.64 25.58
C GLU A 65 1.07 33.39 24.14
N LEU A 66 0.98 32.12 23.73
CA LEU A 66 0.46 31.73 22.42
C LEU A 66 -0.99 32.13 22.23
N VAL A 67 -1.84 31.87 23.25
CA VAL A 67 -3.27 32.20 23.19
C VAL A 67 -3.50 33.72 23.26
N THR A 68 -2.69 34.44 24.03
CA THR A 68 -2.78 35.93 24.16
C THR A 68 -2.07 36.67 23.03
N GLY A 69 -1.35 35.96 22.16
CA GLY A 69 -0.64 36.57 21.04
C GLY A 69 0.68 37.26 21.42
N GLN A 70 1.19 37.01 22.62
CA GLN A 70 2.41 37.69 23.17
C GLN A 70 3.68 36.83 23.04
N ALA A 71 3.56 35.59 22.52
CA ALA A 71 4.74 34.74 22.31
C ALA A 71 5.70 35.32 21.30
N ALA A 72 7.00 35.01 21.47
CA ALA A 72 8.03 35.43 20.53
C ALA A 72 7.75 34.94 19.12
N PHE A 73 8.05 35.77 18.11
CA PHE A 73 7.86 35.46 16.69
C PHE A 73 8.46 34.09 16.30
N ILE A 74 9.60 33.74 16.86
CA ILE A 74 10.26 32.47 16.62
C ILE A 74 9.39 31.27 17.03
N ALA A 75 8.59 31.39 18.09
CA ALA A 75 7.67 30.33 18.54
C ALA A 75 6.58 30.08 17.51
N TYR A 76 5.95 31.12 17.00
CA TYR A 76 4.95 31.00 15.94
C TYR A 76 5.55 30.45 14.65
N ALA A 77 6.72 30.92 14.26
CA ALA A 77 7.41 30.44 13.06
C ALA A 77 7.75 28.93 13.17
N THR A 78 8.25 28.50 14.32
CA THR A 78 8.58 27.09 14.56
C THR A 78 7.33 26.21 14.53
N ILE A 79 6.24 26.61 15.19
CA ILE A 79 4.96 25.89 15.15
C ILE A 79 4.45 25.82 13.71
N ALA A 80 4.50 26.92 12.96
CA ALA A 80 4.02 26.95 11.58
C ALA A 80 4.83 26.00 10.68
N VAL A 81 6.16 26.01 10.77
CA VAL A 81 7.04 25.13 9.99
C VAL A 81 6.80 23.67 10.35
N LEU A 82 6.77 23.33 11.64
CA LEU A 82 6.54 21.95 12.09
C LEU A 82 5.14 21.44 11.74
N THR A 83 4.12 22.30 11.84
CA THR A 83 2.77 21.97 11.40
C THR A 83 2.72 21.74 9.90
N ALA A 84 3.32 22.62 9.10
CA ALA A 84 3.35 22.49 7.65
C ALA A 84 4.09 21.22 7.21
N THR A 85 5.24 20.92 7.78
CA THR A 85 6.01 19.69 7.47
C THR A 85 5.25 18.44 7.88
N THR A 86 4.66 18.42 9.07
CA THR A 86 3.85 17.27 9.54
C THR A 86 2.63 17.06 8.64
N TYR A 87 1.92 18.12 8.28
CA TYR A 87 0.75 18.04 7.42
C TYR A 87 1.10 17.59 5.99
N VAL A 88 2.16 18.13 5.40
CA VAL A 88 2.57 17.79 4.03
C VAL A 88 3.13 16.37 3.97
N PHE A 89 4.12 16.05 4.81
CA PHE A 89 4.78 14.75 4.75
C PHE A 89 3.95 13.62 5.36
N GLY A 90 3.19 13.90 6.41
CA GLY A 90 2.34 12.89 7.06
C GLY A 90 1.00 12.67 6.36
N GLY A 91 0.44 13.71 5.74
CA GLY A 91 -0.86 13.67 5.10
C GLY A 91 -0.82 13.52 3.58
N LEU A 92 -0.15 14.47 2.89
CA LEU A 92 -0.24 14.58 1.42
C LEU A 92 0.81 13.74 0.69
N MET A 93 2.04 13.67 1.21
CA MET A 93 3.18 13.04 0.53
C MET A 93 3.66 11.76 1.22
N ARG A 94 2.83 11.14 2.04
CA ARG A 94 3.21 9.99 2.86
C ARG A 94 3.84 8.85 2.05
N GLU A 95 3.17 8.39 1.00
CA GLU A 95 3.67 7.30 0.14
C GLU A 95 4.91 7.73 -0.63
N GLN A 96 4.92 8.96 -1.11
CA GLN A 96 6.03 9.50 -1.89
C GLN A 96 7.30 9.72 -1.06
N VAL A 97 7.14 10.12 0.21
CA VAL A 97 8.29 10.21 1.12
C VAL A 97 8.96 8.86 1.31
N CYS A 98 8.17 7.80 1.53
CA CYS A 98 8.70 6.45 1.69
C CYS A 98 9.34 5.92 0.40
N ASN A 99 8.75 6.19 -0.76
CA ASN A 99 9.20 5.61 -2.03
C ASN A 99 10.39 6.37 -2.64
N TYR A 100 10.43 7.72 -2.50
CA TYR A 100 11.42 8.54 -3.22
C TYR A 100 12.42 9.24 -2.32
N MET A 101 12.04 9.64 -1.11
CA MET A 101 12.88 10.44 -0.21
C MET A 101 13.60 9.59 0.84
N CYS A 102 12.97 8.50 1.29
CA CYS A 102 13.55 7.63 2.31
C CYS A 102 14.63 6.73 1.70
N PRO A 103 15.85 6.68 2.23
CA PRO A 103 16.89 5.79 1.73
C PRO A 103 16.63 4.32 2.10
N TRP A 104 15.72 4.05 3.04
CA TRP A 104 15.48 2.73 3.61
C TRP A 104 15.10 1.65 2.60
N PRO A 105 14.18 1.87 1.64
CA PRO A 105 13.86 0.88 0.63
C PRO A 105 15.06 0.44 -0.21
N ARG A 106 15.96 1.37 -0.51
CA ARG A 106 17.19 1.06 -1.26
C ARG A 106 18.19 0.27 -0.43
N ILE A 107 18.32 0.59 0.86
CA ILE A 107 19.15 -0.18 1.79
C ILE A 107 18.58 -1.59 1.95
N GLN A 108 17.27 -1.72 2.12
CA GLN A 108 16.60 -3.01 2.21
C GLN A 108 16.81 -3.84 0.93
N ALA A 109 16.63 -3.25 -0.24
CA ALA A 109 16.88 -3.94 -1.52
C ALA A 109 18.33 -4.41 -1.69
N ALA A 110 19.30 -3.64 -1.18
CA ALA A 110 20.70 -4.03 -1.20
C ALA A 110 21.05 -5.18 -0.23
N MET A 111 20.20 -5.44 0.75
CA MET A 111 20.37 -6.53 1.73
C MET A 111 19.63 -7.82 1.33
N VAL A 112 18.79 -7.76 0.30
CA VAL A 112 18.07 -8.94 -0.23
C VAL A 112 19.01 -9.70 -1.16
N ASP A 113 19.16 -10.99 -0.91
CA ASP A 113 19.87 -11.95 -1.74
C ASP A 113 18.92 -13.00 -2.35
N GLU A 114 19.44 -13.96 -3.09
CA GLU A 114 18.65 -14.99 -3.76
C GLU A 114 17.93 -15.93 -2.79
N ASP A 115 18.43 -16.05 -1.56
CA ASP A 115 17.85 -16.92 -0.51
C ASP A 115 16.96 -16.14 0.47
N SER A 116 16.83 -14.84 0.30
CA SER A 116 15.98 -14.01 1.16
C SER A 116 14.51 -14.27 0.89
N LEU A 117 13.73 -14.50 1.97
CA LEU A 117 12.28 -14.64 1.87
C LEU A 117 11.61 -13.31 1.58
N VAL A 118 10.92 -13.23 0.47
CA VAL A 118 10.16 -12.07 0.02
C VAL A 118 8.73 -12.47 -0.34
N VAL A 119 7.82 -11.52 -0.33
CA VAL A 119 6.47 -11.76 -0.82
C VAL A 119 6.49 -11.74 -2.34
N THR A 120 6.02 -12.82 -2.95
CA THR A 120 6.07 -13.03 -4.39
C THR A 120 4.70 -13.44 -4.91
N TYR A 121 4.34 -12.95 -6.08
CA TYR A 121 3.20 -13.41 -6.86
C TYR A 121 3.64 -14.56 -7.76
N ASN A 122 2.90 -15.66 -7.75
CA ASN A 122 3.17 -16.85 -8.54
C ASN A 122 2.58 -16.70 -9.94
N ASP A 123 3.34 -16.09 -10.86
CA ASP A 123 2.91 -15.76 -12.23
C ASP A 123 2.49 -17.01 -13.00
N TRP A 124 3.25 -18.11 -12.85
CA TRP A 124 2.98 -19.38 -13.53
C TRP A 124 1.60 -19.95 -13.23
N ARG A 125 1.04 -19.62 -12.06
CA ARG A 125 -0.29 -20.05 -11.64
C ARG A 125 -1.34 -18.98 -11.90
N GLY A 126 -0.95 -17.70 -11.78
CA GLY A 126 -1.88 -16.57 -11.80
C GLY A 126 -2.18 -16.01 -13.17
N GLU A 127 -1.28 -16.15 -14.11
CA GLU A 127 -1.44 -15.64 -15.47
C GLU A 127 -2.00 -16.71 -16.44
N PRO A 128 -2.77 -16.32 -17.49
CA PRO A 128 -3.24 -14.97 -17.76
C PRO A 128 -4.38 -14.53 -16.83
N ARG A 129 -4.30 -13.28 -16.36
CA ARG A 129 -5.33 -12.65 -15.52
C ARG A 129 -6.60 -12.42 -16.33
N THR A 130 -7.77 -12.66 -15.74
CA THR A 130 -9.03 -12.49 -16.46
C THR A 130 -10.10 -11.82 -15.63
N HIS A 131 -10.50 -10.61 -16.04
CA HIS A 131 -11.73 -9.99 -15.57
C HIS A 131 -12.95 -10.71 -16.17
N GLY A 132 -13.81 -11.26 -15.32
CA GLY A 132 -15.07 -11.83 -15.77
C GLY A 132 -15.02 -13.29 -16.20
N ARG A 133 -14.72 -14.16 -15.26
CA ARG A 133 -14.64 -15.63 -15.35
C ARG A 133 -15.74 -16.29 -16.23
N LYS A 134 -16.97 -15.77 -16.19
CA LYS A 134 -18.07 -16.31 -17.00
C LYS A 134 -17.89 -16.09 -18.50
N LYS A 135 -17.27 -14.98 -18.89
CA LYS A 135 -16.97 -14.67 -20.29
C LYS A 135 -15.82 -15.51 -20.83
N ALA A 136 -14.74 -15.64 -20.05
CA ALA A 136 -13.56 -16.38 -20.46
C ALA A 136 -13.83 -17.91 -20.49
N ALA A 137 -14.63 -18.43 -19.57
CA ALA A 137 -15.08 -19.82 -19.63
C ALA A 137 -15.96 -20.12 -20.87
N ALA A 138 -16.65 -19.12 -21.41
CA ALA A 138 -17.45 -19.24 -22.62
C ALA A 138 -16.60 -19.19 -23.91
N THR A 139 -15.43 -18.56 -23.86
CA THR A 139 -14.50 -18.44 -25.01
C THR A 139 -13.47 -19.57 -25.07
N GLY A 140 -13.33 -20.38 -24.00
CA GLY A 140 -12.35 -21.48 -23.97
C GLY A 140 -10.89 -21.02 -23.87
N GLU A 141 -10.66 -19.74 -23.50
CA GLU A 141 -9.31 -19.20 -23.32
C GLU A 141 -8.64 -19.77 -22.05
N PRO A 142 -7.34 -20.05 -22.10
CA PRO A 142 -6.60 -20.47 -20.91
C PRO A 142 -6.68 -19.37 -19.84
N MET A 143 -7.07 -19.76 -18.64
CA MET A 143 -7.24 -18.83 -17.52
C MET A 143 -6.33 -19.22 -16.37
N GLY A 144 -5.57 -18.25 -15.86
CA GLY A 144 -4.88 -18.37 -14.58
C GLY A 144 -5.83 -18.29 -13.38
N ASP A 145 -5.27 -18.48 -12.20
CA ASP A 145 -6.02 -18.40 -10.96
C ASP A 145 -6.35 -16.96 -10.55
N CYS A 146 -5.60 -15.97 -11.02
CA CYS A 146 -5.86 -14.58 -10.72
C CYS A 146 -7.12 -14.07 -11.43
N VAL A 147 -8.08 -13.57 -10.64
CA VAL A 147 -9.34 -13.00 -11.14
C VAL A 147 -9.31 -11.48 -11.28
N ASP A 148 -8.12 -10.90 -11.17
CA ASP A 148 -7.89 -9.46 -11.33
C ASP A 148 -8.83 -8.60 -10.47
N CYS A 149 -8.98 -8.95 -9.20
CA CYS A 149 -9.91 -8.29 -8.27
C CYS A 149 -9.30 -7.09 -7.54
N ASP A 150 -8.01 -6.79 -7.76
CA ASP A 150 -7.24 -5.72 -7.13
C ASP A 150 -7.23 -5.71 -5.58
N ALA A 151 -7.64 -6.81 -4.93
CA ALA A 151 -7.67 -6.88 -3.48
C ALA A 151 -6.26 -6.77 -2.87
N CYS A 152 -5.25 -7.39 -3.49
CA CYS A 152 -3.85 -7.29 -3.08
C CYS A 152 -3.31 -5.86 -3.16
N VAL A 153 -3.67 -5.13 -4.21
CA VAL A 153 -3.31 -3.71 -4.37
C VAL A 153 -4.04 -2.83 -3.37
N ALA A 154 -5.33 -3.10 -3.16
CA ALA A 154 -6.18 -2.33 -2.27
C ALA A 154 -5.75 -2.42 -0.79
N VAL A 155 -5.18 -3.54 -0.36
CA VAL A 155 -4.73 -3.74 1.02
C VAL A 155 -3.29 -3.24 1.24
N CYS A 156 -2.52 -3.04 0.16
CA CYS A 156 -1.12 -2.68 0.27
C CYS A 156 -0.93 -1.28 0.88
N PRO A 157 -0.20 -1.14 2.01
CA PRO A 157 0.05 0.16 2.63
C PRO A 157 0.98 1.05 1.82
N MET A 158 1.84 0.44 0.97
CA MET A 158 2.77 1.15 0.08
C MET A 158 2.15 1.48 -1.27
N GLY A 159 0.96 0.97 -1.57
CA GLY A 159 0.26 1.23 -2.83
C GLY A 159 0.82 0.52 -4.05
N ILE A 160 1.69 -0.47 -3.87
CA ILE A 160 2.29 -1.24 -4.96
C ILE A 160 1.34 -2.33 -5.49
N ASP A 161 1.53 -2.72 -6.73
CA ASP A 161 0.92 -3.92 -7.31
C ASP A 161 1.94 -5.06 -7.30
N ILE A 162 1.78 -6.01 -6.38
CA ILE A 162 2.68 -7.15 -6.24
C ILE A 162 2.68 -8.06 -7.48
N ARG A 163 1.66 -7.97 -8.32
CA ARG A 163 1.54 -8.76 -9.56
C ARG A 163 2.48 -8.28 -10.68
N GLU A 164 3.05 -7.08 -10.53
CA GLU A 164 4.09 -6.55 -11.43
C GLU A 164 5.50 -7.03 -11.05
N GLY A 165 5.59 -7.98 -10.14
CA GLY A 165 6.83 -8.52 -9.63
C GLY A 165 7.29 -7.86 -8.34
N GLN A 166 8.51 -8.22 -7.94
CA GLN A 166 9.11 -7.71 -6.71
C GLN A 166 9.50 -6.24 -6.87
N GLN A 167 9.09 -5.40 -5.92
CA GLN A 167 9.36 -3.97 -5.93
C GLN A 167 10.12 -3.57 -4.66
N MET A 168 11.04 -2.59 -4.80
CA MET A 168 11.87 -2.10 -3.70
C MET A 168 11.06 -1.50 -2.54
N GLU A 169 9.88 -0.99 -2.84
CA GLU A 169 8.97 -0.37 -1.88
C GLU A 169 8.21 -1.40 -1.03
N CYS A 170 8.31 -2.68 -1.36
CA CYS A 170 7.66 -3.75 -0.61
C CYS A 170 8.27 -3.88 0.78
N ILE A 171 7.45 -3.75 1.83
CA ILE A 171 7.86 -3.92 3.22
C ILE A 171 7.62 -5.35 3.75
N THR A 172 7.34 -6.29 2.89
CA THR A 172 7.12 -7.71 3.22
C THR A 172 6.08 -7.96 4.32
N CYS A 173 5.06 -7.11 4.42
CA CYS A 173 4.04 -7.18 5.48
C CYS A 173 2.99 -8.29 5.31
N ALA A 174 2.97 -8.99 4.18
CA ALA A 174 2.07 -10.11 3.85
C ALA A 174 0.55 -9.81 3.78
N LEU A 175 0.11 -8.58 3.95
CA LEU A 175 -1.32 -8.24 3.87
C LEU A 175 -1.95 -8.61 2.51
N CYS A 176 -1.17 -8.60 1.44
CA CYS A 176 -1.61 -9.04 0.12
C CYS A 176 -1.83 -10.56 0.05
N ILE A 177 -1.08 -11.36 0.81
CA ILE A 177 -1.26 -12.81 0.93
C ILE A 177 -2.63 -13.07 1.55
N ASP A 178 -2.92 -12.50 2.73
CA ASP A 178 -4.19 -12.69 3.43
C ASP A 178 -5.38 -12.27 2.58
N ALA A 179 -5.28 -11.10 1.92
CA ALA A 179 -6.33 -10.60 1.05
C ALA A 179 -6.58 -11.49 -0.18
N CYS A 180 -5.52 -12.03 -0.77
CA CYS A 180 -5.62 -12.96 -1.90
C CYS A 180 -6.22 -14.29 -1.45
N ASP A 181 -5.74 -14.85 -0.37
CA ASP A 181 -6.21 -16.12 0.19
C ASP A 181 -7.69 -16.11 0.59
N ASP A 182 -8.18 -14.96 1.12
CA ASP A 182 -9.60 -14.77 1.39
C ASP A 182 -10.43 -14.82 0.09
N ILE A 183 -9.98 -14.18 -0.97
CA ILE A 183 -10.65 -14.21 -2.28
C ILE A 183 -10.56 -15.61 -2.90
N MET A 184 -9.40 -16.28 -2.86
CA MET A 184 -9.23 -17.64 -3.37
C MET A 184 -10.14 -18.62 -2.62
N GLY A 185 -10.23 -18.51 -1.29
CA GLY A 185 -11.13 -19.31 -0.47
C GLY A 185 -12.60 -19.12 -0.83
N ARG A 186 -13.05 -17.88 -1.08
CA ARG A 186 -14.43 -17.59 -1.53
C ARG A 186 -14.73 -18.13 -2.93
N LEU A 187 -13.73 -18.24 -3.77
CA LEU A 187 -13.84 -18.78 -5.12
C LEU A 187 -13.72 -20.31 -5.18
N GLY A 188 -13.36 -20.96 -4.04
CA GLY A 188 -13.08 -22.39 -3.97
C GLY A 188 -11.82 -22.79 -4.73
N ARG A 189 -10.85 -21.87 -4.84
CA ARG A 189 -9.53 -22.12 -5.43
C ARG A 189 -8.49 -22.35 -4.34
N GLU A 190 -7.40 -22.98 -4.72
CA GLU A 190 -6.28 -23.23 -3.83
C GLU A 190 -5.62 -21.91 -3.42
N LYS A 191 -5.27 -21.80 -2.14
CA LYS A 191 -4.56 -20.64 -1.57
C LYS A 191 -3.11 -20.60 -2.03
N GLY A 192 -2.39 -19.52 -1.66
CA GLY A 192 -0.97 -19.39 -1.94
C GLY A 192 -0.64 -18.88 -3.34
N LEU A 193 -1.57 -18.17 -3.99
CA LEU A 193 -1.28 -17.46 -5.25
C LEU A 193 -0.28 -16.32 -5.03
N ILE A 194 -0.33 -15.68 -3.86
CA ILE A 194 0.72 -14.80 -3.35
C ILE A 194 1.26 -15.48 -2.10
N SER A 195 2.57 -15.66 -2.04
CA SER A 195 3.22 -16.40 -0.95
C SER A 195 4.59 -15.82 -0.62
N TYR A 196 5.17 -16.26 0.50
CA TYR A 196 6.58 -16.07 0.74
C TYR A 196 7.37 -17.08 -0.10
N SER A 197 8.35 -16.59 -0.84
CA SER A 197 9.26 -17.41 -1.64
C SER A 197 10.66 -16.78 -1.64
N THR A 198 11.66 -17.58 -1.89
CA THR A 198 12.99 -17.08 -2.23
C THR A 198 13.06 -16.78 -3.72
N LEU A 199 13.98 -15.92 -4.14
CA LEU A 199 14.19 -15.65 -5.56
C LEU A 199 14.69 -16.91 -6.29
N SER A 200 15.48 -17.74 -5.60
CA SER A 200 15.96 -19.03 -6.08
C SER A 200 14.80 -19.99 -6.38
N ASP A 201 13.87 -20.13 -5.43
CA ASP A 201 12.68 -20.99 -5.63
C ASP A 201 11.78 -20.45 -6.75
N TYR A 202 11.54 -19.14 -6.76
CA TYR A 202 10.76 -18.48 -7.81
C TYR A 202 11.34 -18.78 -9.21
N ASN A 203 12.64 -18.58 -9.39
CA ASN A 203 13.32 -18.82 -10.67
C ASN A 203 13.27 -20.31 -11.07
N THR A 204 13.40 -21.21 -10.10
CA THR A 204 13.30 -22.66 -10.32
C THR A 204 11.91 -23.04 -10.79
N ASN A 205 10.87 -22.52 -10.13
CA ASN A 205 9.47 -22.76 -10.46
C ASN A 205 9.13 -22.19 -11.84
N MET A 206 9.58 -20.96 -12.14
CA MET A 206 9.40 -20.35 -13.45
C MET A 206 10.10 -21.14 -14.57
N ALA A 207 11.32 -21.63 -14.33
CA ALA A 207 12.05 -22.43 -15.30
C ALA A 207 11.35 -23.78 -15.56
N PHE A 208 10.72 -24.38 -14.55
CA PHE A 208 9.97 -25.62 -14.68
C PHE A 208 8.71 -25.45 -15.54
N VAL A 209 7.99 -24.35 -15.36
CA VAL A 209 6.70 -24.08 -16.03
C VAL A 209 6.88 -23.48 -17.42
N THR A 210 7.97 -22.76 -17.66
CA THR A 210 8.27 -22.14 -18.96
C THR A 210 8.78 -23.16 -19.95
N GLU A 211 8.28 -23.13 -21.19
CA GLU A 211 8.78 -24.01 -22.23
C GLU A 211 10.21 -23.65 -22.64
N PRO A 212 11.07 -24.65 -22.92
CA PRO A 212 12.43 -24.39 -23.40
C PRO A 212 12.40 -23.59 -24.71
N GLY A 213 12.92 -22.37 -24.67
CA GLY A 213 13.00 -21.46 -25.84
C GLY A 213 11.78 -20.58 -26.08
N SER A 214 10.82 -20.57 -25.18
CA SER A 214 9.64 -19.70 -25.19
C SER A 214 9.52 -18.95 -23.86
N ASN A 215 9.07 -17.69 -23.91
CA ASN A 215 8.70 -16.92 -22.71
C ASN A 215 7.21 -17.13 -22.33
N THR A 216 6.58 -18.16 -22.85
CA THR A 216 5.19 -18.48 -22.57
C THR A 216 5.08 -19.55 -21.49
N ILE A 217 4.20 -19.32 -20.54
CA ILE A 217 3.89 -20.26 -19.45
C ILE A 217 3.07 -21.42 -20.02
N ASN A 218 3.49 -22.65 -19.77
CA ASN A 218 2.74 -23.83 -20.17
C ASN A 218 1.75 -24.21 -19.07
N PRO A 219 0.41 -23.99 -19.27
CA PRO A 219 -0.59 -24.23 -18.25
C PRO A 219 -0.77 -25.75 -17.89
N ASP A 220 -0.37 -26.65 -18.79
CA ASP A 220 -0.52 -28.10 -18.55
C ASP A 220 0.50 -28.60 -17.52
N ARG A 221 1.69 -28.00 -17.46
CA ARG A 221 2.70 -28.32 -16.43
C ARG A 221 2.28 -27.89 -15.01
N ILE A 222 1.41 -26.90 -14.89
CA ILE A 222 0.86 -26.45 -13.61
C ILE A 222 -0.15 -27.45 -13.07
N ARG A 223 -0.90 -28.11 -13.96
CA ARG A 223 -1.95 -29.07 -13.59
C ARG A 223 -1.43 -30.43 -13.16
N ASP A 224 -0.26 -30.83 -13.66
CA ASP A 224 0.33 -32.14 -13.40
C ASP A 224 0.98 -32.27 -12.01
N GLY A 225 0.99 -31.18 -11.21
CA GLY A 225 1.00 -31.13 -9.74
C GLY A 225 2.05 -31.90 -8.94
N ASP A 226 3.08 -32.45 -9.55
CA ASP A 226 4.03 -33.35 -8.89
C ASP A 226 5.33 -32.64 -8.44
N GLY A 227 5.24 -31.42 -7.91
CA GLY A 227 6.49 -30.74 -7.54
C GLY A 227 6.46 -29.51 -6.65
N PHE A 228 5.32 -29.20 -5.98
CA PHE A 228 5.29 -28.02 -5.09
C PHE A 228 4.86 -28.42 -3.69
#